data_1ef784e80f398441d2e935e9a0e9f515
#
_entry.id   1ef784e80f398441d2e935e9a0e9f515
#
_cell.length_a   1.000
_cell.length_b   1.000
_cell.length_c   1.000
_cell.angle_alpha   90.00
_cell.angle_beta   90.00
_cell.angle_gamma   90.00
#
_symmetry.space_group_name_H-M   'P 1'
#
loop_
_entity.id
_entity.type
_entity.pdbx_description
1 polymer ?
#
loop_
_entity_poly.entity_id
_entity_poly.type
_entity_poly.pdbx_seq_one_letter_code
_entity_poly.pdbx_strand_id
1 'polypeptide(L)'
;PYTDGGIEKATANLIGYEKTELLEPGESEAVTFEIAYEDMASYDSNKIKSADGAYVLEAGDYQINLCSDSHHVLDTYTATVDTDRIYDDAHDGKRSSDEQTATNHLDYAKGNVTYLSRAGHFANYEESIAGPTDFTMPEEAKENYASVVTFDASKYDDADAQMPTTGANNGLKFQDMAGVDYDDEKWDSLL
;
A
#
# COMPACT_ATOMS: atom_id res chain seq x y z
N PRO A 1 6.10 -3.03 -19.09
CA PRO A 1 5.43 -3.54 -20.28
C PRO A 1 4.19 -4.37 -19.92
N TYR A 2 3.28 -4.52 -20.87
CA TYR A 2 2.20 -5.49 -20.78
C TYR A 2 2.54 -6.68 -21.67
N THR A 3 2.62 -7.86 -21.07
CA THR A 3 2.94 -9.11 -21.79
C THR A 3 1.74 -10.04 -21.65
N ASP A 4 1.31 -10.65 -22.75
CA ASP A 4 0.24 -11.65 -22.70
C ASP A 4 0.67 -12.84 -21.81
N GLY A 5 -0.18 -13.20 -20.86
CA GLY A 5 0.15 -14.20 -19.82
C GLY A 5 1.06 -13.69 -18.71
N GLY A 6 1.46 -12.43 -18.72
CA GLY A 6 2.18 -11.77 -17.62
C GLY A 6 1.24 -11.24 -16.54
N ILE A 7 1.80 -10.38 -15.69
CA ILE A 7 1.04 -9.78 -14.58
C ILE A 7 -0.03 -8.82 -15.11
N GLU A 8 -1.23 -8.90 -14.56
CA GLU A 8 -2.30 -7.96 -14.87
C GLU A 8 -1.90 -6.54 -14.45
N LYS A 9 -2.07 -5.57 -15.36
CA LYS A 9 -1.67 -4.18 -15.15
C LYS A 9 -2.73 -3.23 -15.67
N ALA A 10 -2.81 -2.06 -15.03
CA ALA A 10 -3.53 -0.92 -15.59
C ALA A 10 -2.90 -0.46 -16.92
N THR A 11 -3.69 0.21 -17.74
CA THR A 11 -3.19 0.81 -18.99
C THR A 11 -2.15 1.89 -18.73
N ALA A 12 -2.39 2.70 -17.67
CA ALA A 12 -1.48 3.72 -17.20
C ALA A 12 -1.71 3.94 -15.70
N ASN A 13 -0.67 4.31 -14.99
CA ASN A 13 -0.71 4.71 -13.59
C ASN A 13 -0.18 6.14 -13.49
N LEU A 14 -0.83 6.95 -12.66
CA LEU A 14 -0.29 8.25 -12.28
C LEU A 14 0.83 8.02 -11.27
N ILE A 15 2.05 8.41 -11.62
CA ILE A 15 3.25 8.24 -10.77
C ILE A 15 3.81 9.56 -10.23
N GLY A 16 3.32 10.69 -10.72
CA GLY A 16 3.69 12.01 -10.24
C GLY A 16 2.82 13.09 -10.83
N TYR A 17 2.67 14.17 -10.11
CA TYR A 17 2.04 15.39 -10.59
C TYR A 17 2.63 16.59 -9.84
N GLU A 18 2.71 17.72 -10.51
CA GLU A 18 3.17 18.97 -9.94
C GLU A 18 2.39 20.12 -10.57
N LYS A 19 2.31 21.23 -9.85
CA LYS A 19 1.79 22.49 -10.35
C LYS A 19 2.90 23.52 -10.33
N THR A 20 3.00 24.29 -11.40
CA THR A 20 3.89 25.43 -11.40
C THR A 20 3.42 26.49 -10.42
N GLU A 21 4.33 27.31 -9.95
CA GLU A 21 4.00 28.58 -9.31
C GLU A 21 3.26 29.52 -10.28
N LEU A 22 2.79 30.65 -9.81
CA LEU A 22 2.19 31.64 -10.68
C LEU A 22 3.24 32.22 -11.62
N LEU A 23 3.12 31.89 -12.92
CA LEU A 23 4.05 32.37 -13.94
C LEU A 23 3.52 33.62 -14.62
N GLU A 24 4.34 34.65 -14.72
CA GLU A 24 4.05 35.83 -15.54
C GLU A 24 4.25 35.52 -17.04
N PRO A 25 3.63 36.31 -17.95
CA PRO A 25 3.78 36.06 -19.40
C PRO A 25 5.24 36.01 -19.85
N GLY A 26 5.65 34.86 -20.39
CA GLY A 26 7.01 34.59 -20.86
C GLY A 26 7.95 33.95 -19.84
N GLU A 27 7.51 33.74 -18.64
CA GLU A 27 8.23 32.94 -17.64
C GLU A 27 8.07 31.44 -17.85
N SER A 28 9.02 30.69 -17.34
CA SER A 28 9.00 29.23 -17.34
C SER A 28 9.58 28.70 -16.05
N GLU A 29 9.12 27.54 -15.64
CA GLU A 29 9.59 26.81 -14.47
C GLU A 29 10.01 25.39 -14.87
N ALA A 30 11.06 24.88 -14.26
CA ALA A 30 11.48 23.48 -14.43
C ALA A 30 10.89 22.64 -13.32
N VAL A 31 10.10 21.63 -13.67
CA VAL A 31 9.57 20.64 -12.75
C VAL A 31 10.40 19.37 -12.86
N THR A 32 10.78 18.78 -11.72
CA THR A 32 11.58 17.57 -11.64
C THR A 32 10.83 16.48 -10.89
N PHE A 33 10.74 15.30 -11.49
CA PHE A 33 10.19 14.12 -10.85
C PHE A 33 11.27 13.06 -10.64
N GLU A 34 11.33 12.52 -9.43
CA GLU A 34 12.09 11.31 -9.15
C GLU A 34 11.12 10.12 -9.14
N ILE A 35 11.37 9.14 -10.00
CA ILE A 35 10.51 7.96 -10.14
C ILE A 35 11.33 6.75 -9.71
N ALA A 36 10.95 6.15 -8.59
CA ALA A 36 11.56 4.92 -8.13
C ALA A 36 11.07 3.72 -8.97
N TYR A 37 11.89 2.69 -9.08
CA TYR A 37 11.48 1.45 -9.77
C TYR A 37 10.23 0.82 -9.13
N GLU A 38 10.09 0.92 -7.82
CA GLU A 38 8.93 0.40 -7.09
C GLU A 38 7.62 1.10 -7.46
N ASP A 39 7.67 2.38 -7.87
CA ASP A 39 6.48 3.13 -8.30
C ASP A 39 5.91 2.60 -9.62
N MET A 40 6.76 1.97 -10.44
CA MET A 40 6.38 1.35 -11.70
C MET A 40 5.96 -0.12 -11.56
N ALA A 41 6.12 -0.71 -10.36
CA ALA A 41 5.78 -2.10 -10.12
C ALA A 41 4.27 -2.33 -10.07
N SER A 42 3.85 -3.54 -10.43
CA SER A 42 2.46 -3.98 -10.36
C SER A 42 2.34 -5.19 -9.42
N TYR A 43 1.21 -5.32 -8.73
CA TYR A 43 1.01 -6.45 -7.83
C TYR A 43 0.65 -7.72 -8.59
N ASP A 44 1.39 -8.79 -8.34
CA ASP A 44 1.18 -10.12 -8.91
C ASP A 44 0.08 -10.89 -8.15
N SER A 45 -1.17 -10.49 -8.37
CA SER A 45 -2.33 -11.10 -7.73
C SER A 45 -2.59 -12.55 -8.20
N ASN A 46 -2.10 -12.91 -9.37
CA ASN A 46 -2.27 -14.24 -9.95
C ASN A 46 -1.10 -15.17 -9.62
N LYS A 47 -0.12 -14.72 -8.84
CA LYS A 47 1.03 -15.51 -8.39
C LYS A 47 1.85 -16.09 -9.55
N ILE A 48 2.06 -15.29 -10.61
CA ILE A 48 2.78 -15.69 -11.82
C ILE A 48 4.30 -15.67 -11.57
N LYS A 49 4.78 -14.69 -10.81
CA LYS A 49 6.20 -14.45 -10.54
C LYS A 49 6.58 -14.70 -9.09
N SER A 50 5.64 -14.58 -8.16
CA SER A 50 5.83 -14.79 -6.73
C SER A 50 4.76 -15.71 -6.17
N ALA A 51 5.15 -16.75 -5.44
CA ALA A 51 4.22 -17.76 -4.91
C ALA A 51 3.17 -17.22 -3.95
N ASP A 52 3.52 -16.18 -3.19
CA ASP A 52 2.64 -15.56 -2.20
C ASP A 52 2.01 -14.25 -2.69
N GLY A 53 2.30 -13.89 -3.94
CA GLY A 53 2.00 -12.57 -4.48
C GLY A 53 3.01 -11.53 -3.97
N ALA A 54 3.37 -10.60 -4.83
CA ALA A 54 4.28 -9.50 -4.52
C ALA A 54 4.12 -8.38 -5.52
N TYR A 55 4.69 -7.23 -5.23
CA TYR A 55 4.93 -6.24 -6.28
C TYR A 55 6.06 -6.71 -7.18
N VAL A 56 5.88 -6.56 -8.49
CA VAL A 56 6.86 -6.96 -9.49
C VAL A 56 6.98 -5.88 -10.54
N LEU A 57 8.21 -5.50 -10.86
CA LEU A 57 8.56 -4.73 -12.04
C LEU A 57 9.13 -5.71 -13.07
N GLU A 58 8.32 -6.06 -14.07
CA GLU A 58 8.77 -6.99 -15.12
C GLU A 58 9.78 -6.34 -16.07
N ALA A 59 10.70 -7.15 -16.58
CA ALA A 59 11.63 -6.70 -17.62
C ALA A 59 10.89 -6.23 -18.87
N GLY A 60 11.44 -5.21 -19.52
CA GLY A 60 10.92 -4.64 -20.75
C GLY A 60 10.84 -3.13 -20.73
N ASP A 61 10.19 -2.56 -21.73
CA ASP A 61 10.10 -1.12 -21.94
C ASP A 61 8.87 -0.54 -21.24
N TYR A 62 9.10 0.53 -20.51
CA TYR A 62 8.09 1.33 -19.83
C TYR A 62 8.01 2.71 -20.47
N GLN A 63 6.81 3.12 -20.86
CA GLN A 63 6.56 4.46 -21.36
C GLN A 63 6.20 5.39 -20.20
N ILE A 64 7.04 6.40 -19.99
CA ILE A 64 6.80 7.48 -19.04
C ILE A 64 6.29 8.65 -19.84
N ASN A 65 5.00 8.94 -19.67
CA ASN A 65 4.31 9.94 -20.45
C ASN A 65 4.19 11.24 -19.64
N LEU A 66 4.60 12.34 -20.24
CA LEU A 66 4.22 13.67 -19.78
C LEU A 66 2.85 13.99 -20.35
N CYS A 67 1.90 14.29 -19.49
CA CYS A 67 0.52 14.53 -19.87
C CYS A 67 0.02 15.88 -19.36
N SER A 68 -0.87 16.54 -20.11
CA SER A 68 -1.62 17.69 -19.62
C SER A 68 -2.84 17.28 -18.80
N ASP A 69 -3.34 16.09 -19.05
CA ASP A 69 -4.43 15.41 -18.34
C ASP A 69 -4.38 13.91 -18.60
N SER A 70 -5.33 13.15 -18.08
CA SER A 70 -5.34 11.68 -18.15
C SER A 70 -5.42 11.09 -19.58
N HIS A 71 -5.70 11.91 -20.58
CA HIS A 71 -5.93 11.45 -21.97
C HIS A 71 -5.00 12.10 -22.99
N HIS A 72 -4.34 13.20 -22.66
CA HIS A 72 -3.51 13.96 -23.60
C HIS A 72 -2.03 13.86 -23.25
N VAL A 73 -1.34 13.01 -23.99
CA VAL A 73 0.10 12.84 -23.91
C VAL A 73 0.79 13.97 -24.69
N LEU A 74 1.68 14.69 -24.03
CA LEU A 74 2.49 15.76 -24.62
C LEU A 74 3.83 15.24 -25.13
N ASP A 75 4.45 14.33 -24.34
CA ASP A 75 5.73 13.73 -24.66
C ASP A 75 5.85 12.35 -24.01
N THR A 76 6.74 11.50 -24.52
CA THR A 76 6.97 10.14 -24.05
C THR A 76 8.46 9.85 -23.94
N TYR A 77 8.87 9.38 -22.78
CA TYR A 77 10.19 8.80 -22.55
C TYR A 77 10.06 7.29 -22.36
N THR A 78 11.00 6.52 -22.93
CA THR A 78 11.06 5.07 -22.72
C THR A 78 12.16 4.71 -21.76
N ALA A 79 11.80 4.07 -20.65
CA ALA A 79 12.73 3.48 -19.70
C ALA A 79 12.75 1.96 -19.88
N THR A 80 13.94 1.38 -20.05
CA THR A 80 14.11 -0.07 -20.19
C THR A 80 14.53 -0.70 -18.88
N VAL A 81 13.83 -1.76 -18.48
CA VAL A 81 14.16 -2.60 -17.33
C VAL A 81 14.72 -3.92 -17.85
N ASP A 82 15.96 -4.24 -17.55
CA ASP A 82 16.66 -5.39 -18.13
C ASP A 82 16.23 -6.74 -17.54
N THR A 83 15.86 -6.75 -16.25
CA THR A 83 15.50 -7.97 -15.51
C THR A 83 14.31 -7.70 -14.60
N ASP A 84 13.51 -8.75 -14.38
CA ASP A 84 12.43 -8.67 -13.39
C ASP A 84 12.98 -8.28 -12.00
N ARG A 85 12.26 -7.38 -11.33
CA ARG A 85 12.48 -7.05 -9.92
C ARG A 85 11.27 -7.50 -9.13
N ILE A 86 11.47 -8.49 -8.26
CA ILE A 86 10.41 -9.08 -7.45
C ILE A 86 10.63 -8.63 -6.01
N TYR A 87 9.62 -8.00 -5.44
CA TYR A 87 9.68 -7.39 -4.11
C TYR A 87 9.08 -8.37 -3.09
N ASP A 88 9.74 -9.53 -2.90
CA ASP A 88 9.39 -10.53 -1.90
C ASP A 88 10.62 -11.02 -1.13
N ASP A 89 10.39 -11.78 -0.07
CA ASP A 89 11.46 -12.28 0.80
C ASP A 89 12.34 -13.33 0.09
N ALA A 90 11.81 -14.04 -0.91
CA ALA A 90 12.54 -15.06 -1.66
C ALA A 90 13.56 -14.47 -2.63
N HIS A 91 13.35 -13.22 -3.07
CA HIS A 91 14.20 -12.53 -4.04
C HIS A 91 15.00 -11.37 -3.42
N ASP A 92 15.01 -11.24 -2.10
CA ASP A 92 15.69 -10.16 -1.36
C ASP A 92 15.27 -8.74 -1.83
N GLY A 93 14.04 -8.66 -2.32
CA GLY A 93 13.46 -7.49 -2.95
C GLY A 93 12.42 -6.81 -2.08
N LYS A 94 12.80 -6.31 -0.90
CA LYS A 94 11.89 -5.46 -0.12
C LYS A 94 11.71 -4.12 -0.80
N ARG A 95 10.53 -3.54 -0.66
CA ARG A 95 10.29 -2.17 -1.09
C ARG A 95 11.15 -1.21 -0.27
N SER A 96 11.78 -0.25 -0.95
CA SER A 96 12.66 0.71 -0.31
C SER A 96 11.92 1.71 0.58
N SER A 97 10.64 1.94 0.28
CA SER A 97 9.83 2.94 0.98
C SER A 97 9.42 2.53 2.39
N ASP A 98 9.19 1.24 2.64
CA ASP A 98 8.69 0.72 3.91
C ASP A 98 9.45 -0.50 4.43
N GLU A 99 10.43 -1.00 3.67
CA GLU A 99 11.23 -2.19 3.96
C GLU A 99 10.38 -3.47 4.23
N GLN A 100 9.14 -3.47 3.74
CA GLN A 100 8.21 -4.58 3.94
C GLN A 100 7.93 -5.31 2.64
N THR A 101 7.70 -6.61 2.76
CA THR A 101 7.14 -7.42 1.68
C THR A 101 5.63 -7.31 1.72
N ALA A 102 5.03 -6.82 0.63
CA ALA A 102 3.58 -6.77 0.50
C ALA A 102 3.05 -8.12 0.05
N THR A 103 2.37 -8.84 0.93
CA THR A 103 1.68 -10.09 0.64
C THR A 103 0.17 -9.91 0.76
N ASN A 104 -0.61 -10.75 0.07
CA ASN A 104 -2.05 -10.70 0.18
C ASN A 104 -2.55 -11.47 1.40
N HIS A 105 -2.68 -10.78 2.53
CA HIS A 105 -3.20 -11.36 3.76
C HIS A 105 -4.70 -11.68 3.73
N LEU A 106 -5.42 -11.24 2.69
CA LEU A 106 -6.87 -11.41 2.55
C LEU A 106 -7.25 -12.39 1.43
N ASP A 107 -6.29 -13.14 0.88
CA ASP A 107 -6.53 -14.07 -0.22
C ASP A 107 -7.59 -15.14 0.16
N TYR A 108 -7.59 -15.58 1.41
CA TYR A 108 -8.59 -16.52 1.94
C TYR A 108 -10.03 -15.98 1.90
N ALA A 109 -10.20 -14.67 1.93
CA ALA A 109 -11.52 -14.02 1.92
C ALA A 109 -12.06 -13.82 0.49
N LYS A 110 -11.25 -14.08 -0.53
CA LYS A 110 -11.62 -13.91 -1.94
C LYS A 110 -12.81 -14.80 -2.33
N GLY A 111 -12.89 -16.03 -1.80
CA GLY A 111 -13.93 -16.99 -2.17
C GLY A 111 -13.95 -17.24 -3.69
N ASN A 112 -15.14 -17.20 -4.28
CA ASN A 112 -15.38 -17.46 -5.70
C ASN A 112 -15.41 -16.17 -6.55
N VAL A 113 -14.89 -15.07 -6.06
CA VAL A 113 -14.91 -13.80 -6.80
C VAL A 113 -14.00 -13.89 -8.02
N THR A 114 -14.57 -13.64 -9.20
CA THR A 114 -13.84 -13.50 -10.45
C THR A 114 -13.53 -12.03 -10.67
N TYR A 115 -12.24 -11.67 -10.70
CA TYR A 115 -11.84 -10.30 -10.95
C TYR A 115 -11.94 -9.95 -12.44
N LEU A 116 -12.25 -8.69 -12.69
CA LEU A 116 -12.23 -8.15 -14.05
C LEU A 116 -10.84 -8.30 -14.63
N SER A 117 -10.74 -8.89 -15.81
CA SER A 117 -9.48 -9.18 -16.49
C SER A 117 -9.30 -8.35 -17.75
N ARG A 118 -8.22 -7.56 -17.80
CA ARG A 118 -7.78 -6.86 -18.99
C ARG A 118 -7.19 -7.81 -20.03
N ALA A 119 -6.47 -8.85 -19.62
CA ALA A 119 -5.92 -9.88 -20.50
C ALA A 119 -7.03 -10.58 -21.30
N GLY A 120 -8.18 -10.78 -20.66
CA GLY A 120 -9.39 -11.30 -21.28
C GLY A 120 -10.22 -10.24 -22.05
N HIS A 121 -9.68 -9.04 -22.30
CA HIS A 121 -10.42 -7.93 -22.94
C HIS A 121 -11.73 -7.59 -22.22
N PHE A 122 -11.75 -7.74 -20.89
CA PHE A 122 -12.93 -7.52 -20.04
C PHE A 122 -14.15 -8.40 -20.40
N ALA A 123 -13.92 -9.53 -21.06
CA ALA A 123 -15.00 -10.44 -21.46
C ALA A 123 -15.78 -11.01 -20.26
N ASN A 124 -15.17 -11.02 -19.07
CA ASN A 124 -15.80 -11.46 -17.81
C ASN A 124 -16.51 -10.31 -17.05
N TYR A 125 -16.84 -9.20 -17.71
CA TYR A 125 -17.46 -8.05 -17.05
C TYR A 125 -18.75 -8.43 -16.30
N GLU A 126 -19.67 -9.12 -16.97
CA GLU A 126 -20.95 -9.52 -16.39
C GLU A 126 -20.77 -10.46 -15.18
N GLU A 127 -19.81 -11.37 -15.25
CA GLU A 127 -19.44 -12.25 -14.15
C GLU A 127 -18.81 -11.47 -12.97
N SER A 128 -17.94 -10.54 -13.28
CA SER A 128 -17.23 -9.72 -12.26
C SER A 128 -18.15 -8.80 -11.48
N ILE A 129 -19.25 -8.34 -12.08
CA ILE A 129 -20.25 -7.49 -11.41
C ILE A 129 -21.43 -8.28 -10.83
N ALA A 130 -21.51 -9.58 -11.11
CA ALA A 130 -22.55 -10.42 -10.56
C ALA A 130 -22.43 -10.47 -9.03
N GLY A 131 -23.55 -10.32 -8.35
CA GLY A 131 -23.58 -10.50 -6.90
C GLY A 131 -23.27 -11.96 -6.52
N PRO A 132 -22.76 -12.21 -5.31
CA PRO A 132 -22.49 -13.55 -4.84
C PRO A 132 -23.81 -14.35 -4.77
N THR A 133 -23.78 -15.56 -5.29
CA THR A 133 -24.90 -16.51 -5.24
C THR A 133 -24.77 -17.53 -4.12
N ASP A 134 -23.56 -17.71 -3.62
CA ASP A 134 -23.23 -18.55 -2.47
C ASP A 134 -22.69 -17.68 -1.32
N PHE A 135 -23.39 -17.73 -0.20
CA PHE A 135 -23.04 -16.99 1.03
C PHE A 135 -22.44 -17.92 2.10
N THR A 136 -22.09 -19.15 1.74
CA THR A 136 -21.41 -20.05 2.66
C THR A 136 -19.95 -19.60 2.85
N MET A 137 -19.49 -19.62 4.10
CA MET A 137 -18.11 -19.29 4.42
C MET A 137 -17.21 -20.39 3.86
N PRO A 138 -16.18 -20.04 3.03
CA PRO A 138 -15.18 -21.00 2.57
C PRO A 138 -14.49 -21.71 3.73
N GLU A 139 -14.07 -22.96 3.55
CA GLU A 139 -13.40 -23.74 4.61
C GLU A 139 -12.13 -23.05 5.09
N GLU A 140 -11.33 -22.47 4.18
CA GLU A 140 -10.14 -21.69 4.53
C GLU A 140 -10.45 -20.49 5.42
N ALA A 141 -11.57 -19.79 5.16
CA ALA A 141 -12.01 -18.70 6.01
C ALA A 141 -12.49 -19.19 7.39
N LYS A 142 -13.12 -20.38 7.45
CA LYS A 142 -13.51 -21.02 8.72
C LYS A 142 -12.28 -21.44 9.52
N GLU A 143 -11.27 -22.01 8.87
CA GLU A 143 -10.01 -22.38 9.51
C GLU A 143 -9.28 -21.16 10.07
N ASN A 144 -9.21 -20.07 9.29
CA ASN A 144 -8.64 -18.82 9.75
C ASN A 144 -9.42 -18.25 10.94
N TYR A 145 -10.75 -18.25 10.86
CA TYR A 145 -11.57 -17.80 11.98
C TYR A 145 -11.37 -18.65 13.23
N ALA A 146 -11.30 -19.98 13.07
CA ALA A 146 -11.04 -20.90 14.17
C ALA A 146 -9.62 -20.74 14.76
N SER A 147 -8.66 -20.26 13.96
CA SER A 147 -7.29 -20.00 14.41
C SER A 147 -7.13 -18.67 15.14
N VAL A 148 -8.14 -17.78 15.11
CA VAL A 148 -8.10 -16.53 15.84
C VAL A 148 -8.00 -16.83 17.33
N VAL A 149 -6.83 -16.51 17.89
CA VAL A 149 -6.59 -16.65 19.30
C VAL A 149 -7.48 -15.64 20.03
N THR A 150 -8.37 -16.13 20.87
CA THR A 150 -9.14 -15.26 21.78
C THR A 150 -8.16 -14.46 22.61
N PHE A 151 -8.37 -13.15 22.69
CA PHE A 151 -7.55 -12.29 23.54
C PHE A 151 -7.58 -12.82 24.97
N ASP A 152 -6.41 -13.12 25.49
CA ASP A 152 -6.22 -13.59 26.84
C ASP A 152 -5.54 -12.48 27.66
N ALA A 153 -6.35 -11.75 28.38
CA ALA A 153 -5.90 -10.62 29.19
C ALA A 153 -4.78 -11.01 30.17
N SER A 154 -4.83 -12.25 30.68
CA SER A 154 -3.84 -12.70 31.68
C SER A 154 -2.40 -12.74 31.15
N LYS A 155 -2.21 -12.80 29.83
CA LYS A 155 -0.88 -12.73 29.20
C LYS A 155 -0.25 -11.34 29.25
N TYR A 156 -1.07 -10.34 29.55
CA TYR A 156 -0.67 -8.93 29.59
C TYR A 156 -0.83 -8.36 31.00
N ASP A 157 -1.25 -9.20 31.97
CA ASP A 157 -1.30 -8.80 33.36
C ASP A 157 0.14 -8.66 33.89
N ASP A 158 0.48 -7.48 34.29
CA ASP A 158 1.69 -7.18 35.07
C ASP A 158 1.31 -7.14 36.54
N ALA A 159 1.75 -8.15 37.26
CA ALA A 159 1.45 -8.24 38.72
C ALA A 159 2.08 -7.09 39.54
N ASP A 160 3.10 -6.44 38.94
CA ASP A 160 3.81 -5.33 39.58
C ASP A 160 3.29 -3.97 39.10
N ALA A 161 2.35 -3.98 38.11
CA ALA A 161 1.74 -2.75 37.62
C ALA A 161 0.92 -2.06 38.71
N GLN A 162 1.30 -0.84 38.98
CA GLN A 162 0.56 0.01 39.94
C GLN A 162 -0.34 0.96 39.15
N MET A 163 -1.60 1.01 39.55
CA MET A 163 -2.51 2.03 39.00
C MET A 163 -1.97 3.41 39.34
N PRO A 164 -1.84 4.32 38.34
CA PRO A 164 -1.45 5.68 38.65
C PRO A 164 -2.44 6.31 39.64
N THR A 165 -1.91 6.96 40.66
CA THR A 165 -2.72 7.72 41.61
C THR A 165 -3.21 8.99 40.90
N THR A 166 -4.51 9.07 40.67
CA THR A 166 -5.13 10.28 40.15
C THR A 166 -5.53 11.22 41.24
N GLY A 167 -5.45 12.51 40.98
CA GLY A 167 -5.87 13.53 41.95
C GLY A 167 -4.82 13.88 42.99
N ALA A 168 -3.55 13.57 42.76
CA ALA A 168 -2.45 14.08 43.58
C ALA A 168 -2.45 15.61 43.53
N ASN A 169 -2.53 16.23 44.73
CA ASN A 169 -2.44 17.69 44.80
C ASN A 169 -0.98 18.14 44.75
N ASN A 170 -0.43 18.14 43.54
CA ASN A 170 0.93 18.58 43.25
C ASN A 170 1.03 20.08 42.93
N GLY A 171 -0.10 20.79 42.97
CA GLY A 171 -0.16 22.22 42.70
C GLY A 171 -0.15 22.58 41.18
N LEU A 172 -0.03 21.56 40.28
CA LEU A 172 -0.04 21.77 38.83
C LEU A 172 -1.48 21.69 38.28
N LYS A 173 -1.73 22.48 37.27
CA LYS A 173 -2.95 22.41 36.45
C LYS A 173 -2.58 22.25 35.01
N PHE A 174 -3.45 21.67 34.24
CA PHE A 174 -3.24 21.45 32.79
C PHE A 174 -2.88 22.75 32.05
N GLN A 175 -3.45 23.87 32.44
CA GLN A 175 -3.12 25.20 31.89
C GLN A 175 -1.66 25.61 32.11
N ASP A 176 -1.03 25.10 33.18
CA ASP A 176 0.37 25.42 33.54
C ASP A 176 1.37 24.68 32.62
N MET A 177 0.85 23.72 31.81
CA MET A 177 1.61 22.95 30.83
C MET A 177 1.66 23.62 29.47
N ALA A 178 1.01 24.74 29.28
CA ALA A 178 1.04 25.45 28.00
C ALA A 178 2.47 25.90 27.66
N GLY A 179 3.02 25.41 26.54
CA GLY A 179 4.38 25.70 26.09
C GLY A 179 5.49 24.87 26.78
N VAL A 180 5.12 23.86 27.56
CA VAL A 180 6.06 22.88 28.12
C VAL A 180 6.32 21.79 27.08
N ASP A 181 7.59 21.43 26.88
CA ASP A 181 7.98 20.37 25.96
C ASP A 181 7.38 19.01 26.38
N TYR A 182 7.11 18.13 25.40
CA TYR A 182 6.43 16.85 25.64
C TYR A 182 7.21 15.85 26.51
N ASP A 183 8.52 16.01 26.59
CA ASP A 183 9.46 15.18 27.36
C ASP A 183 9.83 15.81 28.71
N ASP A 184 9.19 16.91 29.10
CA ASP A 184 9.42 17.55 30.40
C ASP A 184 8.79 16.70 31.52
N GLU A 185 9.59 16.42 32.57
CA GLU A 185 9.20 15.65 33.77
C GLU A 185 7.98 16.22 34.51
N LYS A 186 7.58 17.44 34.21
CA LYS A 186 6.35 18.04 34.76
C LYS A 186 5.10 17.31 34.31
N TRP A 187 5.13 16.67 33.13
CA TRP A 187 4.00 15.90 32.65
C TRP A 187 3.73 14.70 33.54
N ASP A 188 4.77 13.99 33.98
CA ASP A 188 4.66 12.88 34.92
C ASP A 188 4.15 13.35 36.28
N SER A 189 4.46 14.59 36.64
CA SER A 189 4.00 15.18 37.90
C SER A 189 2.55 15.67 37.84
N LEU A 190 2.03 15.97 36.62
CA LEU A 190 0.64 16.40 36.44
C LEU A 190 -0.33 15.23 36.46
N LEU A 191 0.08 14.06 35.91
CA LEU A 191 -0.70 12.84 35.79
C LEU A 191 -0.78 12.09 37.13
#